data_7582642e94d21c99fac59baccf998554
#
_entry.id   7582642e94d21c99fac59baccf998554
#
_cell.length_a   1.000
_cell.length_b   1.000
_cell.length_c   1.000
_cell.angle_alpha   90.00
_cell.angle_beta   90.00
_cell.angle_gamma   90.00
#
_symmetry.space_group_name_H-M   'P 1'
#
loop_
_entity.id
_entity.type
_entity.pdbx_description
1 polymer ?
#
loop_
_entity_poly.entity_id
_entity_poly.type
_entity_poly.pdbx_seq_one_letter_code
_entity_poly.pdbx_strand_id
1 'polypeptide(L)'
;TTPLAAALESVGDRWTLLLVEALLEGPRRFGDLESGLEGIAPNVLSQRLRRLEGERLVLAQPYSERPRRFVYELTAAGRELAGALRLLADWGARHRESGELPRHAACGTPVEARWWCPTCEQAVEVGEAGDLHYA
;
A
#
# COMPACT_ATOMS: atom_id res chain seq x y z
N THR A 1 0.45 -19.04 -12.68
CA THR A 1 0.34 -18.05 -11.58
C THR A 1 -0.35 -16.79 -12.08
N THR A 2 -1.39 -16.35 -11.38
CA THR A 2 -2.06 -15.09 -11.74
C THR A 2 -1.22 -13.89 -11.30
N PRO A 3 -1.39 -12.72 -11.95
CA PRO A 3 -0.71 -11.49 -11.49
C PRO A 3 -0.99 -11.16 -10.02
N LEU A 4 -2.22 -11.39 -9.55
CA LEU A 4 -2.56 -11.20 -8.14
C LEU A 4 -1.77 -12.16 -7.24
N ALA A 5 -1.69 -13.44 -7.60
CA ALA A 5 -0.92 -14.42 -6.83
C ALA A 5 0.56 -14.02 -6.74
N ALA A 6 1.13 -13.57 -7.85
CA ALA A 6 2.51 -13.09 -7.87
C ALA A 6 2.72 -11.87 -6.96
N ALA A 7 1.79 -10.91 -6.98
CA ALA A 7 1.84 -9.76 -6.08
C ALA A 7 1.77 -10.16 -4.62
N LEU A 8 0.90 -11.12 -4.29
CA LEU A 8 0.74 -11.60 -2.91
C LEU A 8 1.97 -12.34 -2.39
N GLU A 9 2.78 -12.92 -3.26
CA GLU A 9 4.08 -13.49 -2.84
C GLU A 9 5.03 -12.42 -2.29
N SER A 10 4.97 -11.21 -2.81
CA SER A 10 5.81 -10.10 -2.37
C SER A 10 5.23 -9.33 -1.17
N VAL A 11 3.92 -9.07 -1.19
CA VAL A 11 3.28 -8.17 -0.22
C VAL A 11 2.06 -8.77 0.49
N GLY A 12 1.85 -10.08 0.38
CA GLY A 12 0.59 -10.75 0.71
C GLY A 12 0.30 -11.01 2.17
N ASP A 13 0.78 -10.21 3.09
CA ASP A 13 0.41 -10.35 4.49
C ASP A 13 -0.09 -9.02 5.08
N ARG A 14 -0.83 -9.13 6.17
CA ARG A 14 -1.46 -7.98 6.85
C ARG A 14 -0.45 -6.88 7.19
N TRP A 15 0.65 -7.24 7.80
CA TRP A 15 1.60 -6.26 8.31
C TRP A 15 2.36 -5.55 7.21
N THR A 16 2.72 -6.28 6.15
CA THR A 16 3.42 -5.69 4.99
C THR A 16 2.56 -4.62 4.33
N LEU A 17 1.29 -4.91 4.08
CA LEU A 17 0.37 -3.93 3.45
C LEU A 17 0.13 -2.72 4.35
N LEU A 18 -0.03 -2.91 5.65
CA LEU A 18 -0.18 -1.80 6.60
C LEU A 18 1.09 -0.96 6.73
N LEU A 19 2.27 -1.58 6.61
CA LEU A 19 3.54 -0.84 6.57
C LEU A 19 3.63 0.05 5.33
N VAL A 20 3.28 -0.49 4.16
CA VAL A 20 3.28 0.30 2.93
C VAL A 20 2.30 1.47 3.06
N GLU A 21 1.11 1.24 3.59
CA GLU A 21 0.13 2.30 3.83
C GLU A 21 0.70 3.41 4.71
N ALA A 22 1.34 3.06 5.83
CA ALA A 22 1.94 4.03 6.72
C ALA A 22 3.05 4.84 6.03
N LEU A 23 3.86 4.20 5.19
CA LEU A 23 4.95 4.85 4.47
C LEU A 23 4.47 5.67 3.24
N LEU A 24 3.24 5.48 2.79
CA LEU A 24 2.66 6.35 1.75
C LEU A 24 2.52 7.80 2.21
N GLU A 25 2.40 8.02 3.51
CA GLU A 25 2.32 9.37 4.09
C GLU A 25 3.68 10.06 4.19
N GLY A 26 4.77 9.34 4.01
CA GLY A 26 6.13 9.84 4.05
C GLY A 26 7.08 8.95 4.83
N PRO A 27 8.38 9.33 4.87
CA PRO A 27 9.37 8.55 5.61
C PRO A 27 9.05 8.44 7.10
N ARG A 28 9.39 7.31 7.70
CA ARG A 28 9.16 7.00 9.12
C ARG A 28 10.35 6.31 9.73
N ARG A 29 10.59 6.58 11.00
CA ARG A 29 11.56 5.84 11.81
C ARG A 29 10.94 4.54 12.31
N PHE A 30 11.79 3.61 12.74
CA PHE A 30 11.32 2.33 13.28
C PHE A 30 10.30 2.52 14.41
N GLY A 31 10.60 3.39 15.38
CA GLY A 31 9.71 3.67 16.50
C GLY A 31 8.36 4.26 16.10
N ASP A 32 8.34 5.08 15.05
CA ASP A 32 7.09 5.65 14.53
C ASP A 32 6.21 4.57 13.90
N LEU A 33 6.82 3.64 13.19
CA LEU A 33 6.11 2.50 12.60
C LEU A 33 5.59 1.56 13.68
N GLU A 34 6.40 1.27 14.69
CA GLU A 34 6.00 0.44 15.82
C GLU A 34 4.80 1.03 16.57
N SER A 35 4.84 2.33 16.83
CA SER A 35 3.74 3.03 17.52
C SER A 35 2.49 3.14 16.66
N GLY A 36 2.64 3.29 15.35
CA GLY A 36 1.53 3.47 14.42
C GLY A 36 0.83 2.18 14.02
N LEU A 37 1.49 1.03 14.18
CA LEU A 37 0.93 -0.28 13.83
C LEU A 37 0.55 -1.03 15.10
N GLU A 38 -0.66 -0.80 15.56
CA GLU A 38 -1.15 -1.37 16.82
C GLU A 38 -1.04 -2.90 16.83
N GLY A 39 -0.36 -3.41 17.84
CA GLY A 39 -0.21 -4.85 18.06
C GLY A 39 0.96 -5.51 17.33
N ILE A 40 1.76 -4.76 16.56
CA ILE A 40 2.90 -5.37 15.88
C ILE A 40 4.05 -5.61 16.87
N ALA A 41 4.62 -6.82 16.84
CA ALA A 41 5.81 -7.13 17.61
C ALA A 41 7.06 -6.57 16.92
N PRO A 42 8.08 -6.06 17.67
CA PRO A 42 9.28 -5.48 17.07
C PRO A 42 10.03 -6.42 16.11
N ASN A 43 10.08 -7.71 16.43
CA ASN A 43 10.73 -8.69 15.56
C ASN A 43 9.96 -8.91 14.25
N VAL A 44 8.62 -8.85 14.28
CA VAL A 44 7.79 -8.93 13.08
C VAL A 44 8.01 -7.68 12.22
N LEU A 45 8.01 -6.50 12.82
CA LEU A 45 8.28 -5.24 12.11
C LEU A 45 9.65 -5.30 11.42
N SER A 46 10.69 -5.73 12.14
CA SER A 46 12.03 -5.88 11.56
C SER A 46 12.06 -6.83 10.37
N GLN A 47 11.38 -7.97 10.48
CA GLN A 47 11.32 -8.97 9.41
C GLN A 47 10.59 -8.42 8.18
N ARG A 48 9.49 -7.73 8.38
CA ARG A 48 8.70 -7.17 7.26
C ARG A 48 9.43 -6.04 6.56
N LEU A 49 10.11 -5.18 7.31
CA LEU A 49 10.95 -4.14 6.72
C LEU A 49 12.09 -4.73 5.90
N ARG A 50 12.77 -5.75 6.40
CA ARG A 50 13.83 -6.44 5.64
C ARG A 50 13.31 -7.08 4.37
N ARG A 51 12.11 -7.67 4.42
CA ARG A 51 11.47 -8.24 3.24
C ARG A 51 11.17 -7.17 2.21
N LEU A 52 10.60 -6.04 2.64
CA LEU A 52 10.31 -4.91 1.74
C LEU A 52 11.57 -4.32 1.12
N GLU A 53 12.66 -4.24 1.89
CA GLU A 53 13.97 -3.84 1.35
C GLU A 53 14.48 -4.83 0.31
N GLY A 54 14.38 -6.12 0.58
CA GLY A 54 14.78 -7.18 -0.35
C GLY A 54 13.98 -7.16 -1.65
N GLU A 55 12.71 -6.84 -1.58
CA GLU A 55 11.81 -6.66 -2.75
C GLU A 55 12.00 -5.30 -3.43
N ARG A 56 12.86 -4.44 -2.90
CA ARG A 56 13.13 -3.08 -3.40
C ARG A 56 11.91 -2.17 -3.40
N LEU A 57 11.04 -2.36 -2.43
CA LEU A 57 9.87 -1.52 -2.23
C LEU A 57 10.10 -0.44 -1.16
N VAL A 58 11.08 -0.65 -0.31
CA VAL A 58 11.47 0.26 0.77
C VAL A 58 12.98 0.46 0.77
N LEU A 59 13.42 1.68 1.07
CA LEU A 59 14.80 2.02 1.33
C LEU A 59 14.96 2.35 2.81
N ALA A 60 16.04 1.86 3.43
CA ALA A 60 16.45 2.24 4.77
C ALA A 60 17.63 3.21 4.65
N GLN A 61 17.46 4.44 5.15
CA GLN A 61 18.53 5.43 5.15
C GLN A 61 19.00 5.71 6.58
N PRO A 62 20.29 5.57 6.87
CA PRO A 62 20.80 5.90 8.21
C PRO A 62 20.72 7.39 8.44
N TYR A 63 20.22 7.80 9.60
CA TYR A 63 20.21 9.20 10.05
C TYR A 63 21.07 9.42 11.30
N SER A 64 21.55 8.33 11.90
CA SER A 64 22.45 8.36 13.05
C SER A 64 23.42 7.18 12.95
N GLU A 65 24.69 7.40 13.29
CA GLU A 65 25.73 6.36 13.27
C GLU A 65 25.95 5.74 14.66
N ARG A 66 25.64 6.48 15.74
CA ARG A 66 25.89 6.03 17.12
C ARG A 66 24.75 6.43 18.08
N PRO A 67 23.77 5.53 18.35
CA PRO A 67 23.56 4.22 17.73
C PRO A 67 23.10 4.35 16.27
N ARG A 68 23.33 3.32 15.48
CA ARG A 68 22.90 3.32 14.09
C ARG A 68 21.38 3.22 13.99
N ARG A 69 20.75 4.22 13.39
CA ARG A 69 19.31 4.35 13.24
C ARG A 69 18.95 4.69 11.81
N PHE A 70 17.77 4.21 11.39
CA PHE A 70 17.31 4.33 10.03
C PHE A 70 15.96 5.04 9.93
N VAL A 71 15.79 5.76 8.83
CA VAL A 71 14.51 6.22 8.32
C VAL A 71 14.14 5.34 7.14
N TYR A 72 12.91 4.88 7.12
CA TYR A 72 12.38 4.03 6.06
C TYR A 72 11.48 4.84 5.15
N GLU A 73 11.63 4.66 3.84
CA GLU A 73 10.79 5.32 2.84
C GLU A 73 10.49 4.38 1.67
N LEU A 74 9.38 4.62 1.00
CA LEU A 74 9.00 3.84 -0.18
C LEU A 74 9.88 4.22 -1.37
N THR A 75 10.22 3.22 -2.17
CA THR A 75 10.77 3.43 -3.51
C THR A 75 9.64 3.83 -4.46
N ALA A 76 9.98 4.17 -5.70
CA ALA A 76 8.96 4.40 -6.74
C ALA A 76 8.05 3.17 -6.92
N ALA A 77 8.63 1.97 -6.94
CA ALA A 77 7.85 0.73 -7.03
C ALA A 77 6.93 0.52 -5.81
N GLY A 78 7.40 0.86 -4.61
CA GLY A 78 6.57 0.81 -3.40
C GLY A 78 5.38 1.77 -3.47
N ARG A 79 5.58 2.98 -3.99
CA ARG A 79 4.51 3.97 -4.17
C ARG A 79 3.45 3.55 -5.18
N GLU A 80 3.81 2.72 -6.15
CA GLU A 80 2.86 2.19 -7.13
C GLU A 80 1.76 1.32 -6.50
N LEU A 81 1.97 0.84 -5.27
CA LEU A 81 0.95 0.10 -4.54
C LEU A 81 -0.18 0.99 -4.00
N ALA A 82 -0.01 2.31 -4.02
CA ALA A 82 -0.99 3.24 -3.45
C ALA A 82 -2.40 3.05 -4.00
N GLY A 83 -2.53 2.89 -5.33
CA GLY A 83 -3.83 2.67 -5.97
C GLY A 83 -4.52 1.40 -5.48
N ALA A 84 -3.79 0.29 -5.45
CA ALA A 84 -4.31 -0.99 -4.99
C ALA A 84 -4.74 -0.94 -3.51
N LEU A 85 -3.91 -0.31 -2.65
CA LEU A 85 -4.24 -0.17 -1.24
C LEU A 85 -5.47 0.71 -1.01
N ARG A 86 -5.62 1.77 -1.78
CA ARG A 86 -6.80 2.64 -1.70
C ARG A 86 -8.07 1.93 -2.14
N LEU A 87 -8.00 1.10 -3.18
CA LEU A 87 -9.12 0.27 -3.61
C LEU A 87 -9.51 -0.74 -2.54
N LEU A 88 -8.53 -1.37 -1.92
CA LEU A 88 -8.76 -2.32 -0.84
C LEU A 88 -9.34 -1.62 0.40
N ALA A 89 -8.83 -0.45 0.74
CA ALA A 89 -9.34 0.37 1.84
C ALA A 89 -10.78 0.82 1.60
N ASP A 90 -11.11 1.22 0.37
CA ASP A 90 -12.48 1.58 -0.02
C ASP A 90 -13.42 0.39 0.14
N TRP A 91 -13.01 -0.79 -0.30
CA TRP A 91 -13.76 -2.01 -0.08
C TRP A 91 -14.00 -2.27 1.42
N GLY A 92 -12.94 -2.12 2.22
CA GLY A 92 -13.02 -2.28 3.68
C GLY A 92 -13.99 -1.30 4.34
N ALA A 93 -13.94 -0.03 3.94
CA ALA A 93 -14.83 0.99 4.47
C ALA A 93 -16.31 0.69 4.18
N ARG A 94 -16.60 0.19 2.97
CA ARG A 94 -17.97 -0.12 2.57
C ARG A 94 -18.52 -1.41 3.17
N HIS A 95 -17.67 -2.42 3.36
CA HIS A 95 -18.10 -3.77 3.76
C HIS A 95 -17.79 -4.14 5.20
N ARG A 96 -16.96 -3.36 5.90
CA ARG A 96 -16.51 -3.67 7.26
C ARG A 96 -16.84 -2.57 8.28
N GLU A 97 -17.62 -1.59 7.91
CA GLU A 97 -17.99 -0.45 8.76
C GLU A 97 -16.78 0.23 9.41
N SER A 98 -15.70 0.34 8.66
CA SER A 98 -14.44 0.87 9.16
C SER A 98 -13.94 2.00 8.27
N GLY A 99 -13.81 3.17 8.87
CA GLY A 99 -13.22 4.33 8.23
C GLY A 99 -14.17 5.10 7.32
N GLU A 100 -13.64 6.14 6.73
CA GLU A 100 -14.35 7.03 5.81
C GLU A 100 -13.85 6.81 4.38
N LEU A 101 -14.72 7.07 3.42
CA LEU A 101 -14.34 7.06 2.00
C LEU A 101 -13.39 8.23 1.71
N PRO A 102 -12.39 8.04 0.83
CA PRO A 102 -11.47 9.11 0.47
C PRO A 102 -12.20 10.23 -0.23
N ARG A 103 -11.82 11.48 0.07
CA ARG A 103 -12.41 12.68 -0.50
C ARG A 103 -11.37 13.48 -1.25
N HIS A 104 -11.80 14.16 -2.30
CA HIS A 104 -10.94 15.08 -3.03
C HIS A 104 -10.65 16.29 -2.14
N ALA A 105 -9.37 16.56 -1.90
CA ALA A 105 -8.95 17.62 -0.97
C ALA A 105 -9.47 19.01 -1.38
N ALA A 106 -9.57 19.28 -2.69
CA ALA A 106 -9.96 20.59 -3.20
C ALA A 106 -11.46 20.88 -3.04
N CYS A 107 -12.35 19.87 -3.09
CA CYS A 107 -13.79 20.10 -3.09
C CYS A 107 -14.58 19.26 -2.05
N GLY A 108 -13.91 18.34 -1.35
CA GLY A 108 -14.55 17.49 -0.35
C GLY A 108 -15.46 16.40 -0.90
N THR A 109 -15.56 16.24 -2.21
CA THR A 109 -16.38 15.20 -2.82
C THR A 109 -15.74 13.82 -2.61
N PRO A 110 -16.51 12.78 -2.22
CA PRO A 110 -16.00 11.43 -2.21
C PRO A 110 -15.51 11.03 -3.61
N VAL A 111 -14.28 10.51 -3.69
CA VAL A 111 -13.71 10.09 -4.96
C VAL A 111 -14.10 8.65 -5.28
N GLU A 112 -14.22 8.35 -6.57
CA GLU A 112 -14.51 7.02 -7.08
C GLU A 112 -13.32 6.54 -7.93
N ALA A 113 -12.95 5.28 -7.77
CA ALA A 113 -11.96 4.66 -8.64
C ALA A 113 -12.64 4.09 -9.87
N ARG A 114 -12.08 4.36 -11.04
CA ARG A 114 -12.59 3.87 -12.31
C ARG A 114 -11.47 3.33 -13.17
N TRP A 115 -11.73 2.21 -13.81
CA TRP A 115 -10.84 1.68 -14.82
C TRP A 115 -11.20 2.35 -16.15
N TRP A 116 -10.20 2.85 -16.84
CA TRP A 116 -10.38 3.64 -18.05
C TRP A 116 -9.69 2.97 -19.23
N CYS A 117 -10.41 2.78 -20.33
CA CYS A 117 -9.84 2.29 -21.58
C CYS A 117 -9.44 3.49 -22.45
N PRO A 118 -8.14 3.71 -22.69
CA PRO A 118 -7.71 4.87 -23.49
C PRO A 118 -8.07 4.77 -24.97
N THR A 119 -8.27 3.56 -25.50
CA THR A 119 -8.68 3.35 -26.89
C THR A 119 -10.17 3.63 -27.08
N CYS A 120 -11.00 3.10 -26.21
CA CYS A 120 -12.46 3.29 -26.29
C CYS A 120 -12.91 4.60 -25.63
N GLU A 121 -12.03 5.29 -24.91
CA GLU A 121 -12.30 6.53 -24.19
C GLU A 121 -13.52 6.45 -23.28
N GLN A 122 -13.59 5.37 -22.50
CA GLN A 122 -14.69 5.14 -21.57
C GLN A 122 -14.26 4.32 -20.36
N ALA A 123 -15.05 4.41 -19.29
CA ALA A 123 -14.88 3.58 -18.11
C ALA A 123 -15.23 2.13 -18.43
N VAL A 124 -14.52 1.21 -17.75
CA VAL A 124 -14.70 -0.24 -17.91
C VAL A 124 -15.14 -0.81 -16.57
N GLU A 125 -16.18 -1.65 -16.57
CA GLU A 125 -16.61 -2.35 -15.37
C GLU A 125 -15.69 -3.55 -15.11
N VAL A 126 -15.21 -3.67 -13.89
CA VAL A 126 -14.25 -4.74 -13.52
C VAL A 126 -14.88 -5.90 -12.75
N GLY A 127 -16.14 -5.74 -12.34
CA GLY A 127 -16.85 -6.74 -11.54
C GLY A 127 -17.49 -7.86 -12.34
N GLU A 128 -17.54 -7.74 -13.67
CA GLU A 128 -18.18 -8.73 -14.55
C GLU A 128 -17.15 -9.44 -15.42
N ALA A 129 -17.39 -10.71 -15.66
CA ALA A 129 -16.52 -11.52 -16.50
C ALA A 129 -16.61 -11.06 -17.96
N GLY A 130 -15.46 -10.88 -18.59
CA GLY A 130 -15.37 -10.54 -20.02
C GLY A 130 -14.98 -9.09 -20.30
N ASP A 131 -15.11 -8.18 -19.36
CA ASP A 131 -14.73 -6.79 -19.57
C ASP A 131 -13.22 -6.57 -19.46
N LEU A 132 -12.54 -7.36 -18.64
CA LEU A 132 -11.09 -7.38 -18.54
C LEU A 132 -10.55 -8.79 -18.70
N HIS A 133 -9.44 -8.90 -19.42
CA HIS A 133 -8.70 -10.17 -19.49
C HIS A 133 -7.21 -9.91 -19.49
N TYR A 134 -6.46 -10.91 -19.03
CA TYR A 134 -5.01 -10.90 -19.07
C TYR A 134 -4.53 -11.71 -20.27
N ALA A 135 -3.87 -11.03 -21.19
CA ALA A 135 -3.32 -11.67 -22.39
C ALA A 135 -1.94 -12.31 -22.10
#